data_95b47edcdce7f3c81b89433b4eb3c635
#
_entry.id   95b47edcdce7f3c81b89433b4eb3c635
#
_cell.length_a   1.000
_cell.length_b   1.000
_cell.length_c   1.000
_cell.angle_alpha   90.00
_cell.angle_beta   90.00
_cell.angle_gamma   90.00
#
_symmetry.space_group_name_H-M   'P 1'
#
loop_
_entity.id
_entity.type
_entity.pdbx_description
1 polymer ?
#
loop_
_entity_poly.entity_id
_entity_poly.type
_entity_poly.pdbx_seq_one_letter_code
_entity_poly.pdbx_strand_id
1 'polypeptide(L)'
;MKKLKIVTDSSCTMDSSVAEQLAIHIVPLSVMIDDVIYADDDHLGRIQFMEKMAVAKNLPKTSQPPIGKFVELYDQLGEDGSEILSIHMTRALSGTVEAARQASQLTKSKVVVIDSNTTDQGLSFAVIKAAELALEGKTLTEVLPVVENLLAHSKLYIGLSTLDNLVKGGRISRAKGVVSSFLNMRVIMELKNAELIPVIKGRGNKTFLKWFEGFKEELKQTPNLKRIGISYAGETEQLKLFRDELQELFPEVMITFFHTTPVISTHTGSGAFAIMYYSE
;
A
#
# COMPACT_ATOMS: atom_id res chain seq x y z
N MET A 1 30.48 7.17 8.43
CA MET A 1 29.62 5.98 8.24
C MET A 1 28.83 6.19 6.96
N LYS A 2 28.67 5.16 6.12
CA LYS A 2 27.79 5.24 4.96
C LYS A 2 26.36 5.44 5.44
N LYS A 3 25.66 6.44 4.90
CA LYS A 3 24.26 6.66 5.24
C LYS A 3 23.38 5.65 4.48
N LEU A 4 22.28 5.24 5.08
CA LEU A 4 21.26 4.44 4.42
C LEU A 4 20.12 5.38 3.99
N LYS A 5 19.73 5.33 2.72
CA LYS A 5 18.61 6.10 2.16
C LYS A 5 17.46 5.16 1.80
N ILE A 6 16.25 5.58 2.06
CA ILE A 6 15.05 4.76 1.88
C ILE A 6 14.24 5.29 0.70
N VAL A 7 13.91 4.38 -0.22
CA VAL A 7 13.11 4.66 -1.42
C VAL A 7 11.87 3.76 -1.41
N THR A 8 10.75 4.30 -1.84
CA THR A 8 9.50 3.57 -2.03
C THR A 8 8.75 4.09 -3.26
N ASP A 9 7.53 3.62 -3.48
CA ASP A 9 6.62 4.10 -4.53
C ASP A 9 5.35 4.71 -3.95
N SER A 10 4.58 5.40 -4.78
CA SER A 10 3.40 6.15 -4.34
C SER A 10 2.21 5.31 -3.91
N SER A 11 2.25 3.97 -4.05
CA SER A 11 1.24 3.12 -3.41
C SER A 11 1.43 3.02 -1.88
N CYS A 12 2.52 3.58 -1.37
CA CYS A 12 2.85 3.66 0.04
C CYS A 12 2.03 4.77 0.70
N THR A 13 0.88 4.42 1.30
CA THR A 13 -0.01 5.40 1.91
C THR A 13 0.51 5.88 3.25
N MET A 14 0.97 7.11 3.31
CA MET A 14 1.39 7.79 4.54
C MET A 14 1.06 9.28 4.45
N ASP A 15 1.25 9.99 5.53
CA ASP A 15 1.23 11.45 5.54
C ASP A 15 2.52 11.99 4.89
N SER A 16 2.42 12.99 4.03
CA SER A 16 3.59 13.60 3.36
C SER A 16 4.58 14.20 4.36
N SER A 17 4.08 14.76 5.47
CA SER A 17 4.94 15.26 6.54
C SER A 17 5.81 14.17 7.18
N VAL A 18 5.31 12.94 7.29
CA VAL A 18 6.10 11.79 7.77
C VAL A 18 7.19 11.42 6.77
N ALA A 19 6.86 11.41 5.48
CA ALA A 19 7.84 11.12 4.43
C ALA A 19 8.98 12.15 4.42
N GLU A 20 8.65 13.44 4.58
CA GLU A 20 9.64 14.52 4.67
C GLU A 20 10.51 14.41 5.92
N GLN A 21 9.91 14.24 7.11
CA GLN A 21 10.62 14.13 8.38
C GLN A 21 11.59 12.96 8.42
N LEU A 22 11.22 11.85 7.82
CA LEU A 22 12.00 10.62 7.77
C LEU A 22 12.90 10.53 6.52
N ALA A 23 12.95 11.57 5.69
CA ALA A 23 13.72 11.62 4.43
C ALA A 23 13.45 10.41 3.53
N ILE A 24 12.19 9.99 3.41
CA ILE A 24 11.76 8.92 2.54
C ILE A 24 11.58 9.47 1.11
N HIS A 25 12.19 8.81 0.13
CA HIS A 25 12.09 9.19 -1.26
C HIS A 25 11.00 8.36 -1.96
N ILE A 26 9.99 9.03 -2.51
CA ILE A 26 8.85 8.38 -3.17
C ILE A 26 8.98 8.54 -4.69
N VAL A 27 8.97 7.42 -5.41
CA VAL A 27 8.90 7.40 -6.89
C VAL A 27 7.43 7.27 -7.30
N PRO A 28 6.84 8.31 -7.93
CA PRO A 28 5.41 8.29 -8.22
C PRO A 28 5.09 7.35 -9.38
N LEU A 29 4.03 6.55 -9.21
CA LEU A 29 3.33 5.93 -10.32
C LEU A 29 2.57 7.01 -11.11
N SER A 30 1.95 6.61 -12.21
CA SER A 30 1.12 7.53 -13.00
C SER A 30 -0.33 7.03 -13.06
N VAL A 31 -1.25 7.99 -13.08
CA VAL A 31 -2.68 7.75 -13.32
C VAL A 31 -3.12 8.53 -14.53
N MET A 32 -3.79 7.89 -15.48
CA MET A 32 -4.37 8.52 -16.65
C MET A 32 -5.88 8.61 -16.51
N ILE A 33 -6.42 9.81 -16.57
CA ILE A 33 -7.87 10.11 -16.52
C ILE A 33 -8.24 10.83 -17.82
N ASP A 34 -9.13 10.25 -18.63
CA ASP A 34 -9.59 10.81 -19.89
C ASP A 34 -8.43 11.38 -20.74
N ASP A 35 -7.42 10.55 -21.01
CA ASP A 35 -6.22 10.85 -21.80
C ASP A 35 -5.24 11.88 -21.19
N VAL A 36 -5.48 12.36 -19.98
CA VAL A 36 -4.54 13.22 -19.24
C VAL A 36 -3.78 12.38 -18.22
N ILE A 37 -2.44 12.43 -18.27
CA ILE A 37 -1.56 11.71 -17.35
C ILE A 37 -1.20 12.61 -16.17
N TYR A 38 -1.39 12.09 -14.97
CA TYR A 38 -1.01 12.70 -13.70
C TYR A 38 0.03 11.83 -13.01
N ALA A 39 1.01 12.45 -12.37
CA ALA A 39 1.82 11.74 -11.38
C ALA A 39 0.95 11.45 -10.15
N ASP A 40 1.12 10.27 -9.56
CA ASP A 40 0.46 9.90 -8.30
C ASP A 40 1.28 10.48 -7.12
N ASP A 41 1.17 11.78 -6.97
CA ASP A 41 1.88 12.59 -5.97
C ASP A 41 0.92 13.59 -5.31
N ASP A 42 1.43 14.47 -4.46
CA ASP A 42 0.62 15.44 -3.72
C ASP A 42 -0.08 16.49 -4.61
N HIS A 43 0.35 16.65 -5.89
CA HIS A 43 -0.32 17.54 -6.85
C HIS A 43 -1.66 16.96 -7.32
N LEU A 44 -1.81 15.63 -7.33
CA LEU A 44 -3.10 14.97 -7.52
C LEU A 44 -3.65 14.55 -6.16
N GLY A 45 -4.24 15.46 -5.43
CA GLY A 45 -4.82 15.18 -4.11
C GLY A 45 -5.80 13.98 -4.13
N ARG A 46 -5.73 13.14 -3.11
CA ARG A 46 -6.51 11.88 -3.02
C ARG A 46 -8.02 12.10 -3.14
N ILE A 47 -8.55 13.16 -2.52
CA ILE A 47 -9.97 13.54 -2.62
C ILE A 47 -10.29 14.05 -4.03
N GLN A 48 -9.46 14.95 -4.57
CA GLN A 48 -9.63 15.47 -5.93
C GLN A 48 -9.61 14.36 -6.99
N PHE A 49 -8.75 13.34 -6.79
CA PHE A 49 -8.74 12.17 -7.65
C PHE A 49 -10.09 11.44 -7.64
N MET A 50 -10.69 11.20 -6.46
CA MET A 50 -11.98 10.53 -6.34
C MET A 50 -13.09 11.31 -7.06
N GLU A 51 -13.09 12.64 -6.96
CA GLU A 51 -14.02 13.51 -7.68
C GLU A 51 -13.84 13.38 -9.20
N LYS A 52 -12.60 13.45 -9.69
CA LYS A 52 -12.28 13.26 -11.11
C LYS A 52 -12.68 11.87 -11.61
N MET A 53 -12.39 10.82 -10.85
CA MET A 53 -12.75 9.44 -11.20
C MET A 53 -14.26 9.25 -11.29
N ALA A 54 -15.05 9.92 -10.43
CA ALA A 54 -16.51 9.81 -10.42
C ALA A 54 -17.17 10.37 -11.67
N VAL A 55 -16.55 11.36 -12.33
CA VAL A 55 -17.08 12.01 -13.54
C VAL A 55 -16.34 11.61 -14.82
N ALA A 56 -15.30 10.79 -14.71
CA ALA A 56 -14.50 10.34 -15.85
C ALA A 56 -15.34 9.49 -16.82
N LYS A 57 -15.13 9.68 -18.12
CA LYS A 57 -15.80 8.91 -19.19
C LYS A 57 -15.44 7.43 -19.16
N ASN A 58 -14.20 7.15 -18.79
CA ASN A 58 -13.65 5.80 -18.70
C ASN A 58 -13.00 5.58 -17.34
N LEU A 59 -12.89 4.33 -16.93
CA LEU A 59 -12.10 3.99 -15.74
C LEU A 59 -10.66 4.50 -15.94
N PRO A 60 -10.10 5.27 -14.99
CA PRO A 60 -8.70 5.66 -15.04
C PRO A 60 -7.76 4.46 -15.19
N LYS A 61 -6.61 4.67 -15.78
CA LYS A 61 -5.57 3.64 -15.95
C LYS A 61 -4.33 4.03 -15.16
N THR A 62 -3.58 3.03 -14.70
CA THR A 62 -2.34 3.27 -13.96
C THR A 62 -1.15 2.69 -14.71
N SER A 63 0.02 3.28 -14.53
CA SER A 63 1.30 2.73 -14.99
C SER A 63 2.36 2.84 -13.90
N GLN A 64 3.25 1.84 -13.89
CA GLN A 64 4.44 1.83 -13.04
C GLN A 64 5.40 2.97 -13.43
N PRO A 65 6.29 3.41 -12.54
CA PRO A 65 7.31 4.40 -12.87
C PRO A 65 8.25 3.85 -13.97
N PRO A 66 8.71 4.71 -14.90
CA PRO A 66 9.74 4.32 -15.86
C PRO A 66 11.04 3.92 -15.16
N ILE A 67 11.76 2.93 -15.70
CA ILE A 67 13.06 2.47 -15.16
C ILE A 67 14.04 3.63 -15.02
N GLY A 68 14.09 4.54 -16.00
CA GLY A 68 14.97 5.71 -15.98
C GLY A 68 14.77 6.61 -14.75
N LYS A 69 13.54 6.74 -14.25
CA LYS A 69 13.27 7.53 -13.03
C LYS A 69 13.90 6.92 -11.78
N PHE A 70 13.91 5.61 -11.69
CA PHE A 70 14.62 4.91 -10.61
C PHE A 70 16.13 5.07 -10.75
N VAL A 71 16.70 4.94 -11.98
CA VAL A 71 18.13 5.11 -12.21
C VAL A 71 18.58 6.51 -11.81
N GLU A 72 17.87 7.56 -12.31
CA GLU A 72 18.17 8.96 -11.97
C GLU A 72 18.18 9.16 -10.43
N LEU A 73 17.16 8.68 -9.74
CA LEU A 73 17.06 8.82 -8.29
C LEU A 73 18.16 8.04 -7.55
N TYR A 74 18.44 6.80 -7.98
CA TYR A 74 19.48 5.98 -7.34
C TYR A 74 20.87 6.59 -7.54
N ASP A 75 21.19 7.10 -8.73
CA ASP A 75 22.44 7.78 -8.99
C ASP A 75 22.59 9.02 -8.12
N GLN A 76 21.56 9.87 -8.05
CA GLN A 76 21.55 11.06 -7.19
C GLN A 76 21.73 10.71 -5.71
N LEU A 77 20.99 9.70 -5.21
CA LEU A 77 21.06 9.32 -3.81
C LEU A 77 22.37 8.66 -3.42
N GLY A 78 23.03 8.01 -4.37
CA GLY A 78 24.29 7.30 -4.15
C GLY A 78 25.56 8.14 -4.37
N GLU A 79 25.46 9.39 -4.85
CA GLU A 79 26.61 10.27 -5.13
C GLU A 79 27.54 10.45 -3.92
N ASP A 80 26.99 10.50 -2.72
CA ASP A 80 27.72 10.63 -1.46
C ASP A 80 28.26 9.29 -0.90
N GLY A 81 28.10 8.19 -1.67
CA GLY A 81 28.48 6.83 -1.25
C GLY A 81 27.48 6.16 -0.31
N SER A 82 26.26 6.72 -0.14
CA SER A 82 25.18 6.09 0.63
C SER A 82 24.74 4.77 0.00
N GLU A 83 24.27 3.86 0.85
CA GLU A 83 23.53 2.66 0.42
C GLU A 83 22.04 2.99 0.33
N ILE A 84 21.32 2.29 -0.55
CA ILE A 84 19.90 2.54 -0.80
C ILE A 84 19.11 1.26 -0.52
N LEU A 85 18.07 1.34 0.32
CA LEU A 85 17.06 0.32 0.49
C LEU A 85 15.77 0.78 -0.19
N SER A 86 15.36 0.08 -1.24
CA SER A 86 14.21 0.41 -2.07
C SER A 86 13.11 -0.62 -1.88
N ILE A 87 12.02 -0.24 -1.19
CA ILE A 87 10.94 -1.13 -0.76
C ILE A 87 9.68 -0.78 -1.54
N HIS A 88 9.16 -1.73 -2.30
CA HIS A 88 8.07 -1.47 -3.24
C HIS A 88 6.87 -2.38 -3.04
N MET A 89 5.73 -1.90 -3.56
CA MET A 89 4.51 -2.70 -3.60
C MET A 89 4.72 -4.04 -4.29
N THR A 90 3.88 -5.00 -3.90
CA THR A 90 3.96 -6.38 -4.42
C THR A 90 3.90 -6.46 -5.94
N ARG A 91 4.76 -7.31 -6.51
CA ARG A 91 4.74 -7.69 -7.93
C ARG A 91 3.41 -8.29 -8.39
N ALA A 92 2.60 -8.78 -7.46
CA ALA A 92 1.27 -9.29 -7.79
C ALA A 92 0.35 -8.22 -8.38
N LEU A 93 0.50 -6.97 -7.97
CA LEU A 93 -0.39 -5.87 -8.34
C LEU A 93 0.25 -4.89 -9.33
N SER A 94 1.57 -4.78 -9.35
CA SER A 94 2.30 -3.85 -10.24
C SER A 94 3.69 -4.37 -10.62
N GLY A 95 4.19 -3.99 -11.78
CA GLY A 95 5.58 -4.21 -12.19
C GLY A 95 6.59 -3.25 -11.57
N THR A 96 6.18 -2.40 -10.61
CA THR A 96 7.03 -1.37 -10.00
C THR A 96 8.31 -1.95 -9.39
N VAL A 97 8.21 -3.02 -8.61
CA VAL A 97 9.39 -3.66 -8.00
C VAL A 97 10.36 -4.23 -9.04
N GLU A 98 9.85 -4.75 -10.16
CA GLU A 98 10.71 -5.24 -11.24
C GLU A 98 11.39 -4.10 -11.99
N ALA A 99 10.72 -2.95 -12.18
CA ALA A 99 11.35 -1.74 -12.71
C ALA A 99 12.48 -1.23 -11.80
N ALA A 100 12.25 -1.22 -10.49
CA ALA A 100 13.26 -0.87 -9.49
C ALA A 100 14.46 -1.84 -9.50
N ARG A 101 14.22 -3.17 -9.63
CA ARG A 101 15.29 -4.18 -9.76
C ARG A 101 16.11 -4.00 -11.03
N GLN A 102 15.47 -3.74 -12.16
CA GLN A 102 16.20 -3.45 -13.41
C GLN A 102 17.04 -2.18 -13.27
N ALA A 103 16.49 -1.14 -12.66
CA ALA A 103 17.22 0.10 -12.40
C ALA A 103 18.43 -0.11 -11.47
N SER A 104 18.30 -0.96 -10.46
CA SER A 104 19.42 -1.27 -9.55
C SER A 104 20.61 -1.96 -10.22
N GLN A 105 20.40 -2.56 -11.39
CA GLN A 105 21.46 -3.16 -12.21
C GLN A 105 22.11 -2.16 -13.19
N LEU A 106 21.44 -1.03 -13.43
CA LEU A 106 21.89 0.00 -14.37
C LEU A 106 22.60 1.17 -13.67
N THR A 107 22.28 1.42 -12.42
CA THR A 107 22.92 2.45 -11.59
C THR A 107 24.31 2.01 -11.11
N LYS A 108 25.16 2.99 -10.76
CA LYS A 108 26.44 2.76 -10.08
C LYS A 108 26.29 2.69 -8.56
N SER A 109 25.14 3.05 -8.04
CA SER A 109 24.84 3.08 -6.61
C SER A 109 24.60 1.69 -6.05
N LYS A 110 24.88 1.49 -4.77
CA LYS A 110 24.58 0.24 -4.07
C LYS A 110 23.11 0.24 -3.63
N VAL A 111 22.27 -0.51 -4.34
CA VAL A 111 20.83 -0.59 -4.10
C VAL A 111 20.42 -2.01 -3.77
N VAL A 112 19.64 -2.16 -2.70
CA VAL A 112 18.90 -3.40 -2.38
C VAL A 112 17.42 -3.13 -2.60
N VAL A 113 16.76 -3.97 -3.41
CA VAL A 113 15.34 -3.84 -3.76
C VAL A 113 14.53 -4.97 -3.14
N ILE A 114 13.50 -4.62 -2.37
CA ILE A 114 12.58 -5.54 -1.71
C ILE A 114 11.19 -5.48 -2.37
N ASP A 115 10.62 -6.66 -2.67
CA ASP A 115 9.18 -6.84 -2.86
C ASP A 115 8.53 -6.98 -1.48
N SER A 116 7.73 -6.00 -1.09
CA SER A 116 7.09 -6.01 0.24
C SER A 116 6.01 -7.07 0.40
N ASN A 117 5.60 -7.73 -0.67
CA ASN A 117 4.41 -8.60 -0.72
C ASN A 117 3.11 -7.95 -0.22
N THR A 118 3.10 -6.64 -0.07
CA THR A 118 1.98 -5.83 0.40
C THR A 118 1.86 -4.53 -0.40
N THR A 119 1.03 -3.61 0.02
CA THR A 119 0.83 -2.26 -0.53
C THR A 119 0.19 -1.37 0.54
N ASP A 120 -0.17 -0.14 0.18
CA ASP A 120 -0.89 0.78 1.04
C ASP A 120 -0.15 1.05 2.37
N GLN A 121 -0.85 1.13 3.50
CA GLN A 121 -0.20 1.34 4.80
C GLN A 121 0.61 0.11 5.26
N GLY A 122 0.32 -1.10 4.76
CA GLY A 122 1.16 -2.27 5.01
C GLY A 122 2.59 -2.08 4.49
N LEU A 123 2.73 -1.43 3.32
CA LEU A 123 4.03 -1.01 2.79
C LEU A 123 4.61 0.13 3.63
N SER A 124 3.80 1.12 4.03
CA SER A 124 4.28 2.27 4.79
C SER A 124 4.82 1.88 6.17
N PHE A 125 4.27 0.86 6.82
CA PHE A 125 4.82 0.38 8.10
C PHE A 125 6.28 -0.05 7.98
N ALA A 126 6.61 -0.81 6.95
CA ALA A 126 7.96 -1.28 6.69
C ALA A 126 8.90 -0.14 6.27
N VAL A 127 8.42 0.77 5.42
CA VAL A 127 9.17 1.92 4.92
C VAL A 127 9.50 2.90 6.04
N ILE A 128 8.52 3.23 6.90
CA ILE A 128 8.69 4.08 8.07
C ILE A 128 9.71 3.47 9.03
N LYS A 129 9.55 2.18 9.36
CA LYS A 129 10.49 1.47 10.24
C LYS A 129 11.92 1.47 9.72
N ALA A 130 12.08 1.23 8.41
CA ALA A 130 13.39 1.30 7.76
C ALA A 130 14.01 2.70 7.87
N ALA A 131 13.21 3.75 7.65
CA ALA A 131 13.67 5.13 7.69
C ALA A 131 14.03 5.58 9.12
N GLU A 132 13.24 5.20 10.12
CA GLU A 132 13.55 5.45 11.54
C GLU A 132 14.92 4.86 11.90
N LEU A 133 15.14 3.58 11.58
CA LEU A 133 16.41 2.91 11.84
C LEU A 133 17.59 3.53 11.06
N ALA A 134 17.35 3.98 9.83
CA ALA A 134 18.36 4.68 9.04
C ALA A 134 18.77 6.01 9.67
N LEU A 135 17.81 6.78 10.23
CA LEU A 135 18.06 8.01 10.97
C LEU A 135 18.80 7.77 12.29
N GLU A 136 18.57 6.62 12.94
CA GLU A 136 19.35 6.16 14.10
C GLU A 136 20.79 5.77 13.74
N GLY A 137 21.15 5.79 12.46
CA GLY A 137 22.49 5.44 11.97
C GLY A 137 22.72 3.94 11.77
N LYS A 138 21.66 3.13 11.73
CA LYS A 138 21.74 1.70 11.43
C LYS A 138 22.16 1.46 9.99
N THR A 139 22.93 0.40 9.80
CA THR A 139 23.40 -0.04 8.48
C THR A 139 22.34 -0.85 7.75
N LEU A 140 22.48 -0.98 6.42
CA LEU A 140 21.59 -1.82 5.61
C LEU A 140 21.48 -3.26 6.16
N THR A 141 22.58 -3.84 6.62
CA THR A 141 22.62 -5.20 7.17
C THR A 141 21.89 -5.36 8.50
N GLU A 142 21.74 -4.26 9.27
CA GLU A 142 20.95 -4.24 10.51
C GLU A 142 19.46 -3.98 10.22
N VAL A 143 19.15 -3.13 9.24
CA VAL A 143 17.77 -2.73 8.90
C VAL A 143 17.03 -3.84 8.16
N LEU A 144 17.68 -4.49 7.20
CA LEU A 144 17.06 -5.47 6.31
C LEU A 144 16.30 -6.59 7.05
N PRO A 145 16.89 -7.31 8.02
CA PRO A 145 16.18 -8.38 8.72
C PRO A 145 15.00 -7.86 9.57
N VAL A 146 15.06 -6.64 10.08
CA VAL A 146 13.93 -6.02 10.81
C VAL A 146 12.75 -5.76 9.89
N VAL A 147 13.02 -5.21 8.69
CA VAL A 147 12.00 -4.95 7.66
C VAL A 147 11.39 -6.25 7.16
N GLU A 148 12.19 -7.26 6.86
CA GLU A 148 11.72 -8.57 6.41
C GLU A 148 10.85 -9.25 7.47
N ASN A 149 11.24 -9.19 8.74
CA ASN A 149 10.43 -9.71 9.85
C ASN A 149 9.09 -8.98 9.98
N LEU A 150 9.08 -7.64 9.92
CA LEU A 150 7.85 -6.85 9.96
C LEU A 150 6.91 -7.24 8.82
N LEU A 151 7.43 -7.34 7.60
CA LEU A 151 6.63 -7.73 6.43
C LEU A 151 6.07 -9.15 6.55
N ALA A 152 6.84 -10.09 7.11
CA ALA A 152 6.39 -11.47 7.33
C ALA A 152 5.25 -11.57 8.36
N HIS A 153 5.17 -10.63 9.30
CA HIS A 153 4.13 -10.57 10.34
C HIS A 153 3.06 -9.50 10.06
N SER A 154 3.00 -9.01 8.83
CA SER A 154 1.97 -8.07 8.39
C SER A 154 0.83 -8.78 7.69
N LYS A 155 -0.39 -8.28 7.89
CA LYS A 155 -1.58 -8.70 7.14
C LYS A 155 -2.30 -7.51 6.52
N LEU A 156 -2.92 -7.74 5.37
CA LEU A 156 -3.70 -6.75 4.65
C LEU A 156 -4.99 -7.37 4.14
N TYR A 157 -6.12 -6.80 4.56
CA TYR A 157 -7.46 -7.13 4.12
C TYR A 157 -8.06 -5.97 3.33
N ILE A 158 -8.72 -6.29 2.21
CA ILE A 158 -9.32 -5.31 1.31
C ILE A 158 -10.82 -5.57 1.23
N GLY A 159 -11.63 -4.60 1.64
CA GLY A 159 -13.07 -4.61 1.48
C GLY A 159 -13.47 -3.93 0.18
N LEU A 160 -14.10 -4.67 -0.71
CA LEU A 160 -14.53 -4.20 -2.03
C LEU A 160 -16.05 -4.14 -2.10
N SER A 161 -16.59 -2.95 -2.39
CA SER A 161 -18.02 -2.74 -2.59
C SER A 161 -18.51 -3.30 -3.92
N THR A 162 -17.62 -3.36 -4.92
CA THR A 162 -17.77 -4.00 -6.23
C THR A 162 -16.43 -4.52 -6.71
N LEU A 163 -16.44 -5.50 -7.61
CA LEU A 163 -15.22 -6.00 -8.26
C LEU A 163 -14.95 -5.33 -9.62
N ASP A 164 -15.79 -4.42 -10.06
CA ASP A 164 -15.73 -3.82 -11.41
C ASP A 164 -14.38 -3.17 -11.70
N ASN A 165 -13.88 -2.36 -10.77
CA ASN A 165 -12.59 -1.69 -10.91
C ASN A 165 -11.43 -2.69 -10.97
N LEU A 166 -11.48 -3.74 -10.14
CA LEU A 166 -10.46 -4.79 -10.11
C LEU A 166 -10.44 -5.60 -11.42
N VAL A 167 -11.65 -5.87 -11.98
CA VAL A 167 -11.81 -6.57 -13.26
C VAL A 167 -11.32 -5.71 -14.42
N LYS A 168 -11.86 -4.49 -14.55
CA LYS A 168 -11.49 -3.55 -15.62
C LYS A 168 -10.02 -3.16 -15.57
N GLY A 169 -9.46 -3.05 -14.36
CA GLY A 169 -8.04 -2.80 -14.13
C GLY A 169 -7.13 -4.01 -14.37
N GLY A 170 -7.68 -5.21 -14.62
CA GLY A 170 -6.91 -6.43 -14.88
C GLY A 170 -6.29 -7.10 -13.64
N ARG A 171 -6.48 -6.58 -12.44
CA ARG A 171 -5.94 -7.13 -11.19
C ARG A 171 -6.80 -8.26 -10.63
N ILE A 172 -7.99 -8.47 -11.15
CA ILE A 172 -8.83 -9.63 -10.83
C ILE A 172 -8.15 -10.97 -11.15
N SER A 173 -7.24 -11.02 -12.12
CA SER A 173 -6.48 -12.22 -12.47
C SER A 173 -5.58 -12.71 -11.31
N ARG A 174 -5.32 -11.87 -10.33
CA ARG A 174 -4.62 -12.21 -9.08
C ARG A 174 -5.53 -12.68 -7.97
N ALA A 175 -6.86 -12.62 -8.19
CA ALA A 175 -7.86 -13.07 -7.22
C ALA A 175 -8.17 -14.54 -7.46
N LYS A 176 -7.68 -15.40 -6.56
CA LYS A 176 -7.85 -16.84 -6.63
C LYS A 176 -9.31 -17.24 -6.33
N GLY A 177 -9.90 -18.07 -7.18
CA GLY A 177 -11.24 -18.61 -6.94
C GLY A 177 -12.38 -17.61 -7.10
N VAL A 178 -12.13 -16.42 -7.67
CA VAL A 178 -13.19 -15.47 -8.02
C VAL A 178 -13.86 -15.90 -9.30
N VAL A 179 -15.19 -16.03 -9.25
CA VAL A 179 -16.05 -16.40 -10.40
C VAL A 179 -16.97 -15.23 -10.74
N SER A 180 -17.55 -15.25 -11.95
CA SER A 180 -18.42 -14.17 -12.44
C SER A 180 -19.61 -13.83 -11.51
N SER A 181 -20.07 -14.77 -10.70
CA SER A 181 -21.14 -14.55 -9.71
C SER A 181 -20.74 -13.58 -8.58
N PHE A 182 -19.46 -13.23 -8.42
CA PHE A 182 -18.99 -12.31 -7.40
C PHE A 182 -19.09 -10.83 -7.81
N LEU A 183 -19.30 -10.53 -9.10
CA LEU A 183 -19.28 -9.17 -9.63
C LEU A 183 -20.22 -8.20 -8.91
N ASN A 184 -21.39 -8.69 -8.48
CA ASN A 184 -22.39 -7.88 -7.76
C ASN A 184 -22.40 -8.12 -6.24
N MET A 185 -21.29 -8.61 -5.69
CA MET A 185 -21.14 -8.90 -4.27
C MET A 185 -20.13 -7.97 -3.62
N ARG A 186 -20.32 -7.77 -2.33
CA ARG A 186 -19.30 -7.22 -1.46
C ARG A 186 -18.36 -8.34 -1.03
N VAL A 187 -17.07 -8.09 -1.12
CA VAL A 187 -16.05 -9.10 -0.87
C VAL A 187 -14.97 -8.52 0.03
N ILE A 188 -14.55 -9.27 1.05
CA ILE A 188 -13.27 -9.04 1.72
C ILE A 188 -12.26 -10.02 1.12
N MET A 189 -11.11 -9.49 0.72
CA MET A 189 -9.98 -10.27 0.26
C MET A 189 -8.77 -10.06 1.17
N GLU A 190 -8.02 -11.10 1.43
CA GLU A 190 -6.69 -11.03 2.05
C GLU A 190 -5.63 -10.99 0.93
N LEU A 191 -4.69 -10.07 1.01
CA LEU A 191 -3.48 -10.10 0.18
C LEU A 191 -2.44 -10.95 0.88
N LYS A 192 -2.20 -12.15 0.34
CA LYS A 192 -1.31 -13.14 0.94
C LYS A 192 -0.56 -13.91 -0.13
N ASN A 193 0.75 -14.08 0.06
CA ASN A 193 1.61 -14.82 -0.89
C ASN A 193 1.47 -14.32 -2.34
N ALA A 194 1.39 -13.01 -2.53
CA ALA A 194 1.19 -12.37 -3.84
C ALA A 194 -0.14 -12.76 -4.55
N GLU A 195 -1.16 -13.18 -3.80
CA GLU A 195 -2.50 -13.50 -4.29
C GLU A 195 -3.57 -12.73 -3.50
N LEU A 196 -4.66 -12.37 -4.16
CA LEU A 196 -5.86 -11.86 -3.52
C LEU A 196 -6.80 -13.05 -3.23
N ILE A 197 -6.96 -13.39 -1.96
CA ILE A 197 -7.73 -14.55 -1.50
C ILE A 197 -9.05 -14.08 -0.91
N PRO A 198 -10.23 -14.48 -1.45
CA PRO A 198 -11.51 -14.14 -0.87
C PRO A 198 -11.67 -14.75 0.52
N VAL A 199 -11.95 -13.90 1.53
CA VAL A 199 -12.22 -14.32 2.92
C VAL A 199 -13.71 -14.46 3.18
N ILE A 200 -14.49 -13.46 2.75
CA ILE A 200 -15.95 -13.48 2.86
C ILE A 200 -16.56 -12.76 1.66
N LYS A 201 -17.72 -13.22 1.24
CA LYS A 201 -18.55 -12.59 0.22
C LYS A 201 -20.01 -12.57 0.64
N GLY A 202 -20.73 -11.55 0.20
CA GLY A 202 -22.17 -11.43 0.49
C GLY A 202 -22.77 -10.20 -0.18
N ARG A 203 -24.05 -9.97 0.11
CA ARG A 203 -24.78 -8.81 -0.40
C ARG A 203 -25.00 -7.78 0.72
N GLY A 204 -24.76 -6.52 0.41
CA GLY A 204 -24.98 -5.40 1.32
C GLY A 204 -23.94 -5.27 2.44
N ASN A 205 -24.08 -4.21 3.26
CA ASN A 205 -23.12 -3.81 4.29
C ASN A 205 -22.95 -4.83 5.42
N LYS A 206 -23.95 -5.68 5.68
CA LYS A 206 -23.85 -6.75 6.67
C LYS A 206 -22.66 -7.69 6.45
N THR A 207 -22.18 -7.79 5.19
CA THR A 207 -20.99 -8.59 4.85
C THR A 207 -19.74 -8.06 5.54
N PHE A 208 -19.54 -6.75 5.50
CA PHE A 208 -18.39 -6.10 6.13
C PHE A 208 -18.49 -6.11 7.66
N LEU A 209 -19.67 -5.90 8.21
CA LEU A 209 -19.91 -6.00 9.66
C LEU A 209 -19.59 -7.40 10.18
N LYS A 210 -20.09 -8.45 9.51
CA LYS A 210 -19.82 -9.83 9.90
C LYS A 210 -18.34 -10.17 9.87
N TRP A 211 -17.62 -9.71 8.84
CA TRP A 211 -16.17 -9.89 8.76
C TRP A 211 -15.46 -9.15 9.90
N PHE A 212 -15.86 -7.92 10.16
CA PHE A 212 -15.21 -7.09 11.16
C PHE A 212 -15.31 -7.67 12.58
N GLU A 213 -16.43 -8.31 12.93
CA GLU A 213 -16.54 -9.05 14.20
C GLU A 213 -15.49 -10.16 14.31
N GLY A 214 -15.32 -10.97 13.27
CA GLY A 214 -14.27 -12.00 13.22
C GLY A 214 -12.86 -11.42 13.24
N PHE A 215 -12.66 -10.28 12.58
CA PHE A 215 -11.38 -9.59 12.56
C PHE A 215 -10.97 -9.04 13.92
N LYS A 216 -11.90 -8.51 14.71
CA LYS A 216 -11.64 -8.11 16.10
C LYS A 216 -11.14 -9.29 16.96
N GLU A 217 -11.75 -10.47 16.80
CA GLU A 217 -11.28 -11.68 17.51
C GLU A 217 -9.89 -12.15 17.04
N GLU A 218 -9.59 -12.02 15.74
CA GLU A 218 -8.25 -12.28 15.22
C GLU A 218 -7.22 -11.36 15.86
N LEU A 219 -7.50 -10.05 15.93
CA LEU A 219 -6.59 -9.08 16.54
C LEU A 219 -6.36 -9.34 18.04
N LYS A 220 -7.40 -9.72 18.79
CA LYS A 220 -7.27 -10.08 20.22
C LYS A 220 -6.35 -11.28 20.44
N GLN A 221 -6.26 -12.18 19.46
CA GLN A 221 -5.39 -13.36 19.51
C GLN A 221 -4.00 -13.08 18.94
N THR A 222 -3.78 -11.91 18.32
CA THR A 222 -2.50 -11.55 17.73
C THR A 222 -1.55 -11.03 18.82
N PRO A 223 -0.45 -11.74 19.12
CA PRO A 223 0.49 -11.28 20.11
C PRO A 223 1.24 -10.04 19.63
N ASN A 224 1.60 -9.16 20.56
CA ASN A 224 2.44 -7.99 20.28
C ASN A 224 1.99 -7.15 19.08
N LEU A 225 0.68 -6.92 18.95
CA LEU A 225 0.12 -6.04 17.93
C LEU A 225 0.72 -4.63 18.06
N LYS A 226 1.33 -4.12 17.00
CA LYS A 226 2.08 -2.86 17.02
C LYS A 226 1.34 -1.70 16.37
N ARG A 227 0.70 -1.95 15.23
CA ARG A 227 0.06 -0.89 14.46
C ARG A 227 -1.11 -1.43 13.66
N ILE A 228 -2.14 -0.61 13.52
CA ILE A 228 -3.26 -0.85 12.61
C ILE A 228 -3.36 0.32 11.65
N GLY A 229 -3.56 0.04 10.37
CA GLY A 229 -3.85 1.05 9.35
C GLY A 229 -5.22 0.80 8.76
N ILE A 230 -6.00 1.86 8.58
CA ILE A 230 -7.26 1.84 7.85
C ILE A 230 -7.14 2.81 6.70
N SER A 231 -7.25 2.29 5.48
CA SER A 231 -7.27 3.09 4.26
C SER A 231 -8.62 2.98 3.58
N TYR A 232 -9.07 4.05 2.88
CA TYR A 232 -10.38 4.07 2.28
C TYR A 232 -10.42 4.91 0.99
N ALA A 233 -11.30 4.53 0.08
CA ALA A 233 -11.62 5.24 -1.16
C ALA A 233 -13.07 5.79 -1.08
N GLY A 234 -13.20 6.98 -0.48
CA GLY A 234 -14.51 7.55 -0.12
C GLY A 234 -14.92 7.15 1.30
N GLU A 235 -14.87 8.10 2.19
CA GLU A 235 -15.13 7.93 3.62
C GLU A 235 -16.59 7.51 3.88
N THR A 236 -16.79 6.58 4.82
CA THR A 236 -18.12 6.16 5.28
C THR A 236 -18.18 6.19 6.81
N GLU A 237 -19.36 6.46 7.37
CA GLU A 237 -19.61 6.40 8.82
C GLU A 237 -19.27 5.02 9.39
N GLN A 238 -19.50 3.97 8.62
CA GLN A 238 -19.17 2.61 9.04
C GLN A 238 -17.67 2.42 9.31
N LEU A 239 -16.80 3.02 8.50
CA LEU A 239 -15.35 2.91 8.70
C LEU A 239 -14.86 3.73 9.89
N LYS A 240 -15.51 4.86 10.17
CA LYS A 240 -15.25 5.63 11.39
C LYS A 240 -15.62 4.80 12.62
N LEU A 241 -16.76 4.12 12.61
CA LEU A 241 -17.15 3.23 13.69
C LEU A 241 -16.15 2.08 13.87
N PHE A 242 -15.66 1.48 12.78
CA PHE A 242 -14.62 0.45 12.85
C PHE A 242 -13.34 0.96 13.51
N ARG A 243 -12.89 2.16 13.11
CA ARG A 243 -11.73 2.81 13.73
C ARG A 243 -11.93 3.02 15.22
N ASP A 244 -13.09 3.57 15.61
CA ASP A 244 -13.38 3.94 16.99
C ASP A 244 -13.48 2.69 17.88
N GLU A 245 -14.15 1.64 17.41
CA GLU A 245 -14.20 0.34 18.09
C GLU A 245 -12.80 -0.30 18.25
N LEU A 246 -11.97 -0.23 17.21
CA LEU A 246 -10.59 -0.75 17.30
C LEU A 246 -9.75 0.08 18.28
N GLN A 247 -9.90 1.41 18.29
CA GLN A 247 -9.17 2.26 19.23
C GLN A 247 -9.60 2.02 20.68
N GLU A 248 -10.89 1.73 20.92
CA GLU A 248 -11.38 1.36 22.24
C GLU A 248 -10.84 -0.01 22.69
N LEU A 249 -10.78 -0.99 21.78
CA LEU A 249 -10.27 -2.34 22.07
C LEU A 249 -8.74 -2.38 22.26
N PHE A 250 -8.02 -1.50 21.59
CA PHE A 250 -6.54 -1.46 21.57
C PHE A 250 -6.03 -0.04 21.82
N PRO A 251 -6.24 0.52 23.03
CA PRO A 251 -5.93 1.93 23.32
C PRO A 251 -4.45 2.29 23.16
N GLU A 252 -3.53 1.34 23.35
CA GLU A 252 -2.09 1.53 23.22
C GLU A 252 -1.56 1.33 21.79
N VAL A 253 -2.40 0.83 20.88
CA VAL A 253 -2.00 0.59 19.50
C VAL A 253 -2.28 1.82 18.66
N MET A 254 -1.27 2.29 17.92
CA MET A 254 -1.46 3.39 16.98
C MET A 254 -2.36 2.94 15.82
N ILE A 255 -3.49 3.62 15.63
CA ILE A 255 -4.39 3.40 14.51
C ILE A 255 -4.35 4.61 13.57
N THR A 256 -3.96 4.39 12.33
CA THR A 256 -3.93 5.42 11.28
C THR A 256 -5.13 5.27 10.36
N PHE A 257 -5.70 6.41 9.92
CA PHE A 257 -6.94 6.46 9.13
C PHE A 257 -6.77 7.45 7.97
N PHE A 258 -6.54 6.96 6.75
CA PHE A 258 -6.21 7.77 5.59
C PHE A 258 -7.07 7.46 4.36
N HIS A 259 -7.29 8.45 3.52
CA HIS A 259 -7.61 8.19 2.12
C HIS A 259 -6.46 7.40 1.47
N THR A 260 -6.76 6.31 0.77
CA THR A 260 -5.77 5.60 -0.02
C THR A 260 -5.33 6.41 -1.24
N THR A 261 -4.27 6.00 -1.90
CA THR A 261 -3.68 6.75 -3.02
C THR A 261 -4.51 6.60 -4.31
N PRO A 262 -4.38 7.53 -5.26
CA PRO A 262 -5.05 7.48 -6.56
C PRO A 262 -4.82 6.16 -7.32
N VAL A 263 -3.60 5.62 -7.31
CA VAL A 263 -3.32 4.34 -7.98
C VAL A 263 -4.09 3.18 -7.35
N ILE A 264 -4.23 3.14 -6.04
CA ILE A 264 -5.01 2.10 -5.34
C ILE A 264 -6.50 2.30 -5.60
N SER A 265 -7.01 3.53 -5.42
CA SER A 265 -8.42 3.87 -5.65
C SER A 265 -8.89 3.54 -7.06
N THR A 266 -8.01 3.69 -8.07
CA THR A 266 -8.31 3.30 -9.46
C THR A 266 -8.74 1.84 -9.56
N HIS A 267 -8.04 0.94 -8.86
CA HIS A 267 -8.29 -0.50 -8.95
C HIS A 267 -9.30 -1.03 -7.93
N THR A 268 -9.49 -0.34 -6.82
CA THR A 268 -10.43 -0.76 -5.77
C THR A 268 -11.81 -0.14 -5.91
N GLY A 269 -11.89 1.06 -6.50
CA GLY A 269 -13.13 1.79 -6.71
C GLY A 269 -13.66 2.49 -5.47
N SER A 270 -14.70 3.29 -5.67
CA SER A 270 -15.37 4.02 -4.60
C SER A 270 -16.04 3.09 -3.59
N GLY A 271 -15.96 3.44 -2.30
CA GLY A 271 -16.49 2.65 -1.19
C GLY A 271 -15.65 1.42 -0.83
N ALA A 272 -14.46 1.30 -1.42
CA ALA A 272 -13.48 0.31 -0.98
C ALA A 272 -12.74 0.80 0.27
N PHE A 273 -12.26 -0.16 1.05
CA PHE A 273 -11.39 0.10 2.18
C PHE A 273 -10.35 -1.02 2.34
N ALA A 274 -9.32 -0.74 3.09
CA ALA A 274 -8.39 -1.76 3.54
C ALA A 274 -8.11 -1.60 5.03
N ILE A 275 -7.96 -2.72 5.73
CA ILE A 275 -7.45 -2.76 7.09
C ILE A 275 -6.22 -3.65 7.10
N MET A 276 -5.15 -3.13 7.63
CA MET A 276 -3.88 -3.82 7.73
C MET A 276 -3.27 -3.64 9.11
N TYR A 277 -2.48 -4.60 9.51
CA TYR A 277 -1.75 -4.55 10.77
C TYR A 277 -0.44 -5.30 10.68
N TYR A 278 0.44 -5.05 11.65
CA TYR A 278 1.59 -5.91 11.89
C TYR A 278 1.79 -6.14 13.39
N SER A 279 2.44 -7.27 13.70
CA SER A 279 2.84 -7.70 15.04
C SER A 279 4.33 -8.03 15.08
N GLU A 280 4.91 -8.08 16.28
CA GLU A 280 6.31 -8.49 16.51
C GLU A 280 6.41 -9.69 17.45
#